data_9e3a9b642d00b0bfb4ba1190c42c6499
#
_entry.id   9e3a9b642d00b0bfb4ba1190c42c6499
#
_cell.length_a   1.000
_cell.length_b   1.000
_cell.length_c   1.000
_cell.angle_alpha   90.00
_cell.angle_beta   90.00
_cell.angle_gamma   90.00
#
_symmetry.space_group_name_H-M   'P 1'
#
loop_
_entity.id
_entity.type
_entity.pdbx_description
1 polymer ?
#
loop_
_entity_poly.entity_id
_entity_poly.type
_entity_poly.pdbx_seq_one_letter_code
_entity_poly.pdbx_strand_id
1 'polypeptide(L)'
;IRDAMSEAMRRDDDVFIMGEDIAEMGGSMGVTQGMLDEFGPDRVRNTPISEMAIVGAGIGAAVAGMRPIVEVMYQDFMTLAMEQLVQQAAKHRYMSGGQIKVPLTIRTQGGAGWSPGAQHAQQVEAWFVHVPGLKVVFPSTPEDVRGLLWASIYDDNPVVF
;
A
#
# COMPACT_ATOMS: atom_id res chain seq x y z
N ILE A 1 8.61 -7.27 -6.59
CA ILE A 1 7.60 -6.83 -5.60
C ILE A 1 7.44 -7.91 -4.54
N ARG A 2 6.95 -9.11 -4.91
CA ARG A 2 6.70 -10.21 -3.97
C ARG A 2 7.90 -10.49 -3.06
N ASP A 3 9.07 -10.66 -3.64
CA ASP A 3 10.27 -11.00 -2.88
C ASP A 3 10.64 -9.94 -1.83
N ALA A 4 10.44 -8.66 -2.16
CA ALA A 4 10.67 -7.57 -1.20
C ALA A 4 9.66 -7.58 -0.05
N MET A 5 8.37 -7.82 -0.34
CA MET A 5 7.33 -7.94 0.69
C MET A 5 7.57 -9.18 1.57
N SER A 6 7.83 -10.34 0.95
CA SER A 6 8.09 -11.58 1.69
C SER A 6 9.34 -11.46 2.58
N GLU A 7 10.41 -10.83 2.09
CA GLU A 7 11.61 -10.60 2.90
C GLU A 7 11.32 -9.68 4.09
N ALA A 8 10.53 -8.61 3.89
CA ALA A 8 10.14 -7.72 4.97
C ALA A 8 9.30 -8.48 6.02
N MET A 9 8.34 -9.27 5.58
CA MET A 9 7.46 -10.06 6.47
C MET A 9 8.23 -11.15 7.23
N ARG A 10 9.31 -11.71 6.67
CA ARG A 10 10.18 -12.66 7.40
C ARG A 10 11.02 -12.00 8.48
N ARG A 11 11.37 -10.73 8.31
CA ARG A 11 12.24 -9.99 9.21
C ARG A 11 11.51 -9.24 10.31
N ASP A 12 10.23 -8.94 10.09
CA ASP A 12 9.47 -8.07 10.96
C ASP A 12 8.03 -8.59 11.07
N ASP A 13 7.65 -8.99 12.26
CA ASP A 13 6.33 -9.56 12.53
C ASP A 13 5.21 -8.52 12.49
N ASP A 14 5.53 -7.23 12.56
CA ASP A 14 4.59 -6.12 12.43
C ASP A 14 4.22 -5.83 10.97
N VAL A 15 4.99 -6.36 9.99
CA VAL A 15 4.68 -6.21 8.57
C VAL A 15 3.62 -7.23 8.15
N PHE A 16 2.51 -6.78 7.62
CA PHE A 16 1.47 -7.60 7.02
C PHE A 16 0.91 -6.95 5.75
N ILE A 17 0.21 -7.74 4.95
CA ILE A 17 -0.40 -7.26 3.70
C ILE A 17 -1.92 -7.48 3.74
N MET A 18 -2.68 -6.51 3.24
CA MET A 18 -4.12 -6.63 3.05
C MET A 18 -4.59 -5.94 1.77
N GLY A 19 -5.64 -6.46 1.17
CA GLY A 19 -6.24 -5.96 -0.06
C GLY A 19 -7.20 -6.96 -0.68
N GLU A 20 -7.68 -6.62 -1.86
CA GLU A 20 -8.64 -7.45 -2.59
C GLU A 20 -7.91 -8.61 -3.30
N ASP A 21 -8.42 -9.82 -3.15
CA ASP A 21 -7.96 -11.05 -3.84
C ASP A 21 -6.46 -11.37 -3.64
N ILE A 22 -5.82 -10.82 -2.63
CA ILE A 22 -4.38 -10.98 -2.40
C ILE A 22 -4.00 -12.29 -1.73
N ALA A 23 -4.93 -12.99 -1.11
CA ALA A 23 -4.69 -14.25 -0.41
C ALA A 23 -4.75 -15.44 -1.39
N GLU A 24 -5.89 -16.11 -1.49
CA GLU A 24 -6.04 -17.35 -2.26
C GLU A 24 -5.79 -17.17 -3.75
N MET A 25 -6.19 -16.03 -4.32
CA MET A 25 -5.98 -15.74 -5.74
C MET A 25 -4.56 -15.26 -6.05
N GLY A 26 -3.78 -14.88 -5.04
CA GLY A 26 -2.40 -14.44 -5.22
C GLY A 26 -2.26 -13.01 -5.77
N GLY A 27 -3.32 -12.22 -5.68
CA GLY A 27 -3.35 -10.83 -6.12
C GLY A 27 -3.41 -10.63 -7.62
N SER A 28 -3.66 -9.41 -8.02
CA SER A 28 -3.58 -9.00 -9.42
C SER A 28 -2.19 -9.33 -9.98
N MET A 29 -2.14 -9.98 -11.14
CA MET A 29 -0.89 -10.42 -11.78
C MET A 29 -0.01 -11.39 -10.96
N GLY A 30 -0.58 -12.08 -9.97
CA GLY A 30 0.15 -13.08 -9.17
C GLY A 30 1.19 -12.49 -8.22
N VAL A 31 1.08 -11.22 -7.86
CA VAL A 31 2.10 -10.50 -7.08
C VAL A 31 2.23 -11.03 -5.64
N THR A 32 1.17 -11.64 -5.09
CA THR A 32 1.17 -12.20 -3.73
C THR A 32 1.06 -13.73 -3.72
N GLN A 33 1.20 -14.37 -4.87
CA GLN A 33 1.09 -15.83 -4.98
C GLN A 33 2.06 -16.56 -4.04
N GLY A 34 1.52 -17.49 -3.26
CA GLY A 34 2.26 -18.28 -2.28
C GLY A 34 2.51 -17.60 -0.94
N MET A 35 2.21 -16.30 -0.81
CA MET A 35 2.42 -15.60 0.46
C MET A 35 1.44 -16.06 1.55
N LEU A 36 0.20 -16.41 1.19
CA LEU A 36 -0.75 -16.96 2.16
C LEU A 36 -0.25 -18.26 2.79
N ASP A 37 0.32 -19.15 1.98
CA ASP A 37 0.84 -20.43 2.45
C ASP A 37 2.05 -20.25 3.39
N GLU A 38 2.86 -19.21 3.15
CA GLU A 38 4.06 -18.94 3.93
C GLU A 38 3.74 -18.20 5.24
N PHE A 39 2.88 -17.18 5.20
CA PHE A 39 2.68 -16.25 6.32
C PHE A 39 1.35 -16.41 7.05
N GLY A 40 0.42 -17.16 6.49
CA GLY A 40 -0.90 -17.42 7.07
C GLY A 40 -1.89 -16.26 6.91
N PRO A 41 -3.18 -16.52 7.25
CA PRO A 41 -4.28 -15.58 7.01
C PRO A 41 -4.25 -14.36 7.94
N ASP A 42 -3.51 -14.42 9.03
CA ASP A 42 -3.35 -13.27 9.93
C ASP A 42 -2.43 -12.19 9.35
N ARG A 43 -1.55 -12.58 8.43
CA ARG A 43 -0.58 -11.67 7.83
C ARG A 43 -0.79 -11.42 6.32
N VAL A 44 -1.62 -12.23 5.67
CA VAL A 44 -2.06 -12.05 4.27
C VAL A 44 -3.57 -12.08 4.25
N ARG A 45 -4.19 -10.90 4.20
CA ARG A 45 -5.62 -10.72 4.48
C ARG A 45 -6.39 -10.25 3.25
N ASN A 46 -7.32 -11.08 2.78
CA ASN A 46 -8.33 -10.60 1.83
C ASN A 46 -9.26 -9.59 2.50
N THR A 47 -9.66 -8.61 1.74
CA THR A 47 -10.70 -7.64 2.12
C THR A 47 -11.86 -7.68 1.14
N PRO A 48 -13.06 -7.27 1.56
CA PRO A 48 -14.09 -6.87 0.62
C PRO A 48 -13.62 -5.71 -0.27
N ILE A 49 -14.28 -5.51 -1.41
CA ILE A 49 -14.08 -4.33 -2.26
C ILE A 49 -14.58 -3.11 -1.48
N SER A 50 -13.64 -2.37 -0.90
CA SER A 50 -13.91 -1.20 -0.07
C SER A 50 -12.62 -0.41 0.17
N GLU A 51 -12.18 0.34 -0.81
CA GLU A 51 -10.86 1.00 -0.82
C GLU A 51 -10.69 1.98 0.34
N MET A 52 -11.75 2.71 0.69
CA MET A 52 -11.75 3.58 1.87
C MET A 52 -11.51 2.78 3.15
N ALA A 53 -12.15 1.63 3.31
CA ALA A 53 -11.98 0.78 4.50
C ALA A 53 -10.61 0.11 4.52
N ILE A 54 -10.08 -0.32 3.37
CA ILE A 54 -8.75 -0.92 3.23
C ILE A 54 -7.69 0.08 3.72
N VAL A 55 -7.70 1.29 3.18
CA VAL A 55 -6.72 2.32 3.57
C VAL A 55 -6.94 2.78 5.01
N GLY A 56 -8.19 2.97 5.44
CA GLY A 56 -8.52 3.38 6.81
C GLY A 56 -8.08 2.34 7.85
N ALA A 57 -8.29 1.06 7.59
CA ALA A 57 -7.81 -0.02 8.46
C ALA A 57 -6.28 -0.09 8.49
N GLY A 58 -5.62 0.13 7.34
CA GLY A 58 -4.16 0.26 7.27
C GLY A 58 -3.63 1.40 8.13
N ILE A 59 -4.28 2.57 8.09
CA ILE A 59 -3.90 3.70 8.95
C ILE A 59 -4.06 3.34 10.41
N GLY A 60 -5.19 2.73 10.79
CA GLY A 60 -5.44 2.30 12.17
C GLY A 60 -4.37 1.32 12.68
N ALA A 61 -4.01 0.34 11.87
CA ALA A 61 -2.95 -0.62 12.18
C ALA A 61 -1.58 0.05 12.31
N ALA A 62 -1.26 0.99 11.41
CA ALA A 62 -0.02 1.75 11.45
C ALA A 62 0.10 2.60 12.72
N VAL A 63 -0.98 3.28 13.10
CA VAL A 63 -1.04 4.07 14.34
C VAL A 63 -0.92 3.17 15.59
N ALA A 64 -1.41 1.94 15.51
CA ALA A 64 -1.27 0.94 16.57
C ALA A 64 0.14 0.31 16.65
N GLY A 65 1.06 0.66 15.76
CA GLY A 65 2.45 0.22 15.78
C GLY A 65 2.84 -0.85 14.76
N MET A 66 1.89 -1.27 13.91
CA MET A 66 2.17 -2.22 12.84
C MET A 66 2.70 -1.51 11.58
N ARG A 67 3.21 -2.29 10.62
CA ARG A 67 3.68 -1.82 9.30
C ARG A 67 2.85 -2.45 8.17
N PRO A 68 1.63 -1.98 7.94
CA PRO A 68 0.76 -2.51 6.92
C PRO A 68 1.24 -2.14 5.50
N ILE A 69 1.15 -3.11 4.61
CA ILE A 69 1.17 -2.92 3.17
C ILE A 69 -0.27 -3.11 2.71
N VAL A 70 -0.91 -2.06 2.23
CA VAL A 70 -2.27 -2.17 1.69
C VAL A 70 -2.23 -2.10 0.17
N GLU A 71 -3.00 -2.96 -0.48
CA GLU A 71 -3.15 -2.92 -1.93
C GLU A 71 -4.50 -2.31 -2.31
N VAL A 72 -4.46 -1.31 -3.17
CA VAL A 72 -5.65 -0.73 -3.83
C VAL A 72 -5.52 -1.00 -5.33
N MET A 73 -6.44 -1.75 -5.84
CA MET A 73 -6.46 -2.21 -7.22
C MET A 73 -7.68 -1.62 -7.93
N TYR A 74 -7.49 -0.65 -8.82
CA TYR A 74 -6.27 -0.06 -9.36
C TYR A 74 -6.06 1.38 -8.86
N GLN A 75 -5.04 2.10 -9.40
CA GLN A 75 -4.74 3.48 -9.05
C GLN A 75 -5.96 4.41 -9.22
N ASP A 76 -6.81 4.14 -10.18
CA ASP A 76 -8.09 4.81 -10.41
C ASP A 76 -8.97 4.85 -9.16
N PHE A 77 -9.01 3.75 -8.39
CA PHE A 77 -9.84 3.60 -7.20
C PHE A 77 -9.21 4.17 -5.92
N MET A 78 -7.98 4.65 -6.00
CA MET A 78 -7.40 5.49 -4.96
C MET A 78 -8.25 6.74 -4.70
N THR A 79 -9.03 7.17 -5.69
CA THR A 79 -9.99 8.27 -5.56
C THR A 79 -11.07 8.01 -4.50
N LEU A 80 -11.45 6.75 -4.27
CA LEU A 80 -12.39 6.37 -3.21
C LEU A 80 -11.77 6.45 -1.82
N ALA A 81 -10.44 6.34 -1.72
CA ALA A 81 -9.69 6.42 -0.47
C ALA A 81 -9.06 7.80 -0.22
N MET A 82 -9.38 8.82 -1.03
CA MET A 82 -8.75 10.14 -0.96
C MET A 82 -8.86 10.79 0.42
N GLU A 83 -10.01 10.68 1.09
CA GLU A 83 -10.16 11.23 2.43
C GLU A 83 -9.18 10.58 3.41
N GLN A 84 -9.08 9.26 3.38
CA GLN A 84 -8.18 8.51 4.26
C GLN A 84 -6.71 8.85 4.01
N LEU A 85 -6.32 9.03 2.76
CA LEU A 85 -4.95 9.39 2.39
C LEU A 85 -4.62 10.84 2.74
N VAL A 86 -5.47 11.78 2.30
CA VAL A 86 -5.19 13.23 2.33
C VAL A 86 -5.43 13.81 3.73
N GLN A 87 -6.51 13.41 4.41
CA GLN A 87 -6.89 13.98 5.69
C GLN A 87 -6.40 13.16 6.88
N GLN A 88 -6.31 11.85 6.75
CA GLN A 88 -5.89 10.99 7.86
C GLN A 88 -4.39 10.65 7.76
N ALA A 89 -3.97 9.83 6.81
CA ALA A 89 -2.58 9.37 6.72
C ALA A 89 -1.58 10.53 6.68
N ALA A 90 -1.80 11.48 5.78
CA ALA A 90 -0.89 12.61 5.57
C ALA A 90 -0.79 13.58 6.75
N LYS A 91 -1.80 13.64 7.63
CA LYS A 91 -1.91 14.70 8.65
C LYS A 91 -1.67 14.23 10.08
N HIS A 92 -1.85 12.95 10.38
CA HIS A 92 -1.73 12.43 11.75
C HIS A 92 -0.41 12.82 12.42
N ARG A 93 0.71 12.68 11.72
CA ARG A 93 2.02 13.02 12.30
C ARG A 93 2.14 14.50 12.63
N TYR A 94 1.68 15.37 11.73
CA TYR A 94 1.72 16.83 11.98
C TYR A 94 0.77 17.23 13.11
N MET A 95 -0.48 16.76 13.09
CA MET A 95 -1.49 17.09 14.10
C MET A 95 -1.11 16.61 15.50
N SER A 96 -0.38 15.51 15.59
CA SER A 96 0.09 14.97 16.89
C SER A 96 1.41 15.59 17.37
N GLY A 97 1.97 16.59 16.67
CA GLY A 97 3.28 17.13 17.00
C GLY A 97 4.42 16.12 16.83
N GLY A 98 4.27 15.17 15.91
CA GLY A 98 5.26 14.13 15.62
C GLY A 98 5.18 12.88 16.48
N GLN A 99 4.25 12.81 17.42
CA GLN A 99 4.11 11.65 18.32
C GLN A 99 3.54 10.41 17.61
N ILE A 100 2.59 10.61 16.68
CA ILE A 100 2.01 9.53 15.90
C ILE A 100 2.82 9.34 14.61
N LYS A 101 3.25 8.12 14.37
CA LYS A 101 3.82 7.67 13.10
C LYS A 101 2.74 6.95 12.32
N VAL A 102 2.84 6.98 10.99
CA VAL A 102 1.94 6.25 10.09
C VAL A 102 2.79 5.47 9.07
N PRO A 103 3.47 4.41 9.51
CA PRO A 103 4.28 3.56 8.63
C PRO A 103 3.40 2.70 7.72
N LEU A 104 2.74 3.33 6.77
CA LEU A 104 1.79 2.72 5.85
C LEU A 104 2.33 2.75 4.43
N THR A 105 2.46 1.59 3.80
CA THR A 105 2.75 1.50 2.37
C THR A 105 1.47 1.20 1.61
N ILE A 106 1.05 2.09 0.73
CA ILE A 106 -0.10 1.88 -0.15
C ILE A 106 0.44 1.48 -1.51
N ARG A 107 0.25 0.23 -1.89
CA ARG A 107 0.66 -0.28 -3.19
C ARG A 107 -0.51 -0.24 -4.17
N THR A 108 -0.25 0.31 -5.35
CA THR A 108 -1.27 0.40 -6.41
C THR A 108 -0.60 0.29 -7.77
N GLN A 109 -1.36 -0.06 -8.78
CA GLN A 109 -0.92 -0.12 -10.16
C GLN A 109 -1.90 0.59 -11.07
N GLY A 110 -1.38 1.10 -12.19
CA GLY A 110 -2.19 1.81 -13.19
C GLY A 110 -1.37 2.17 -14.41
N GLY A 111 -1.91 2.99 -15.27
CA GLY A 111 -1.23 3.55 -16.42
C GLY A 111 -1.25 2.70 -17.69
N ALA A 112 -0.36 3.05 -18.61
CA ALA A 112 -0.33 2.49 -19.95
C ALA A 112 0.19 1.05 -19.98
N GLY A 113 -0.14 0.34 -21.08
CA GLY A 113 0.43 -0.96 -21.42
C GLY A 113 -0.53 -2.13 -21.22
N TRP A 114 -1.48 -2.04 -20.33
CA TRP A 114 -2.46 -3.08 -20.09
C TRP A 114 -3.80 -2.84 -20.78
N SER A 115 -4.20 -1.59 -20.95
CA SER A 115 -5.41 -1.17 -21.67
C SER A 115 -6.73 -1.78 -21.16
N PRO A 116 -6.99 -1.83 -19.85
CA PRO A 116 -8.24 -2.38 -19.32
C PRO A 116 -9.44 -1.40 -19.42
N GLY A 117 -9.27 -0.30 -20.12
CA GLY A 117 -10.28 0.74 -20.32
C GLY A 117 -10.02 2.01 -19.50
N ALA A 118 -10.82 3.03 -19.75
CA ALA A 118 -10.62 4.37 -19.22
C ALA A 118 -10.69 4.49 -17.67
N GLN A 119 -11.32 3.54 -17.02
CA GLN A 119 -11.54 3.53 -15.57
C GLN A 119 -10.50 2.67 -14.81
N HIS A 120 -9.57 2.02 -15.49
CA HIS A 120 -8.60 1.09 -14.91
C HIS A 120 -7.18 1.33 -15.42
N ALA A 121 -6.91 2.45 -16.05
CA ALA A 121 -5.62 2.74 -16.68
C ALA A 121 -5.19 4.22 -16.50
N GLN A 122 -5.77 4.92 -15.55
CA GLN A 122 -5.39 6.28 -15.26
C GLN A 122 -4.05 6.34 -14.50
N GLN A 123 -3.40 7.49 -14.56
CA GLN A 123 -2.21 7.82 -13.79
C GLN A 123 -2.53 9.06 -12.96
N VAL A 124 -2.77 8.84 -11.66
CA VAL A 124 -3.19 9.91 -10.74
C VAL A 124 -2.16 10.21 -9.66
N GLU A 125 -0.95 9.70 -9.79
CA GLU A 125 0.15 9.90 -8.83
C GLU A 125 0.43 11.37 -8.54
N ALA A 126 0.26 12.25 -9.53
CA ALA A 126 0.44 13.69 -9.36
C ALA A 126 -0.49 14.32 -8.32
N TRP A 127 -1.67 13.74 -8.11
CA TRP A 127 -2.62 14.20 -7.10
C TRP A 127 -2.06 14.00 -5.69
N PHE A 128 -1.37 12.89 -5.47
CA PHE A 128 -0.78 12.55 -4.16
C PHE A 128 0.53 13.30 -3.91
N VAL A 129 1.31 13.56 -4.95
CA VAL A 129 2.53 14.40 -4.87
C VAL A 129 2.21 15.81 -4.39
N HIS A 130 1.04 16.32 -4.71
CA HIS A 130 0.58 17.65 -4.27
C HIS A 130 0.24 17.70 -2.77
N VAL A 131 0.07 16.56 -2.09
CA VAL A 131 -0.39 16.49 -0.70
C VAL A 131 0.80 16.47 0.28
N PRO A 132 1.02 17.53 1.07
CA PRO A 132 2.05 17.53 2.10
C PRO A 132 1.77 16.44 3.15
N GLY A 133 2.79 15.62 3.43
CA GLY A 133 2.71 14.51 4.36
C GLY A 133 2.59 13.14 3.70
N LEU A 134 2.36 13.07 2.39
CA LEU A 134 2.50 11.84 1.60
C LEU A 134 3.86 11.82 0.89
N LYS A 135 4.43 10.63 0.78
CA LYS A 135 5.51 10.31 -0.15
C LYS A 135 4.92 9.53 -1.32
N VAL A 136 5.39 9.80 -2.52
CA VAL A 136 4.97 9.09 -3.74
C VAL A 136 6.20 8.51 -4.39
N VAL A 137 6.16 7.22 -4.69
CA VAL A 137 7.26 6.47 -5.28
C VAL A 137 6.78 5.80 -6.56
N PHE A 138 7.47 6.07 -7.66
CA PHE A 138 7.14 5.54 -8.98
C PHE A 138 8.39 4.92 -9.61
N PRO A 139 8.71 3.64 -9.28
CA PRO A 139 9.92 2.99 -9.76
C PRO A 139 9.83 2.63 -11.25
N SER A 140 10.97 2.64 -11.94
CA SER A 140 11.06 2.36 -13.37
C SER A 140 11.86 1.11 -13.73
N THR A 141 12.62 0.55 -12.81
CA THR A 141 13.39 -0.67 -13.00
C THR A 141 13.06 -1.72 -11.93
N PRO A 142 13.29 -3.02 -12.19
CA PRO A 142 13.12 -4.07 -11.16
C PRO A 142 13.95 -3.84 -9.90
N GLU A 143 15.16 -3.30 -10.04
CA GLU A 143 16.05 -2.96 -8.95
C GLU A 143 15.46 -1.83 -8.10
N ASP A 144 14.97 -0.78 -8.75
CA ASP A 144 14.29 0.34 -8.09
C ASP A 144 13.03 -0.15 -7.36
N VAL A 145 12.22 -0.99 -8.01
CA VAL A 145 11.03 -1.59 -7.38
C VAL A 145 11.39 -2.27 -6.07
N ARG A 146 12.45 -3.10 -6.07
CA ARG A 146 12.86 -3.82 -4.86
C ARG A 146 13.35 -2.87 -3.77
N GLY A 147 14.27 -1.98 -4.11
CA GLY A 147 14.91 -1.07 -3.15
C GLY A 147 13.94 -0.04 -2.58
N LEU A 148 13.14 0.58 -3.44
CA LEU A 148 12.19 1.60 -3.04
C LEU A 148 10.99 1.03 -2.28
N LEU A 149 10.50 -0.17 -2.64
CA LEU A 149 9.45 -0.83 -1.87
C LEU A 149 9.95 -1.19 -0.46
N TRP A 150 11.15 -1.72 -0.37
CA TRP A 150 11.80 -1.97 0.91
C TRP A 150 11.88 -0.69 1.77
N ALA A 151 12.38 0.40 1.19
CA ALA A 151 12.47 1.69 1.87
C ALA A 151 11.10 2.23 2.28
N SER A 152 10.07 2.01 1.46
CA SER A 152 8.68 2.42 1.75
C SER A 152 8.10 1.68 2.94
N ILE A 153 8.32 0.36 3.03
CA ILE A 153 7.82 -0.48 4.14
C ILE A 153 8.42 -0.03 5.50
N TYR A 154 9.67 0.40 5.49
CA TYR A 154 10.35 0.85 6.72
C TYR A 154 10.32 2.36 6.94
N ASP A 155 9.60 3.12 6.12
CA ASP A 155 9.36 4.54 6.38
C ASP A 155 8.35 4.74 7.50
N ASP A 156 8.56 5.73 8.33
CA ASP A 156 7.63 6.08 9.43
C ASP A 156 6.48 6.99 8.97
N ASN A 157 6.42 7.30 7.68
CA ASN A 157 5.37 8.12 7.08
C ASN A 157 4.66 7.35 5.96
N PRO A 158 3.44 7.76 5.58
CA PRO A 158 2.69 7.07 4.53
C PRO A 158 3.36 7.25 3.16
N VAL A 159 3.50 6.15 2.44
CA VAL A 159 4.07 6.10 1.10
C VAL A 159 3.07 5.50 0.13
N VAL A 160 2.77 6.21 -0.95
CA VAL A 160 2.06 5.70 -2.13
C VAL A 160 3.11 5.18 -3.11
N PHE A 161 3.03 3.86 -3.40
CA PHE A 161 3.99 3.10 -4.20
C PHE A 161 3.34 2.50 -5.45
#